data_f7c9f1867345fb36892cb6ebcf050879
#
_entry.id   f7c9f1867345fb36892cb6ebcf050879
#
_cell.length_a   1.000
_cell.length_b   1.000
_cell.length_c   1.000
_cell.angle_alpha   90.00
_cell.angle_beta   90.00
_cell.angle_gamma   90.00
#
_symmetry.space_group_name_H-M   'P 1'
#
loop_
_entity.id
_entity.type
_entity.pdbx_description
1 polymer ?
#
loop_
_entity_poly.entity_id
_entity_poly.type
_entity_poly.pdbx_seq_one_letter_code
_entity_poly.pdbx_strand_id
1 'polypeptide(L)'
;MTYGFLPQCLYGTNTSPVGDIIYKKPYEDRRMQKKKNLYKKSKYYRQRQKKIRQICMAAGGVLLLVVLILIVRGCAGKAKSVNSSNVNNATDEKTTGSALSSDNEKNDSSFADGTKQTAESSSDSSDSSSDSESSDTVSTKSKHDTPVTLTINVVGDCTLGTDEAFDYSTSLNAYFENYGKEYFLQNVKSIFEADDLTIANNEGTFTDSSSREDKTFAFKAPASFAGIYSSSSVEAVNTANNHSHDYGEQSFQDTMDALDAQGIVHFGYDETAVMDIKGVKVGLVGIYELYDHLEREQQLKDNIAKVKEDGAELIIVIFHWGNEKETVPDSNQTTLGHLAIDLGADLVCGHHPHVLQGIEEYKGKNIVYSLGNFCFGGNSTPSDMDSMIFQQTFTISNDGVKADNVTNIIPCSISSAYGYNNYQPTPAEGDEKTRIMEKIQERSSWIG
;
A
#
# COMPACT_ATOMS: atom_id res chain seq x y z
N MET A 1 9.81 41.28 63.08
CA MET A 1 11.05 42.10 62.97
C MET A 1 11.52 41.93 61.53
N THR A 2 11.28 42.91 60.85
CA THR A 2 11.94 43.99 60.07
C THR A 2 12.19 43.54 58.63
N TYR A 3 11.43 44.03 57.67
CA TYR A 3 11.47 45.22 56.78
C TYR A 3 12.76 45.31 55.95
N GLY A 4 12.59 45.48 54.62
CA GLY A 4 13.58 46.13 53.76
C GLY A 4 13.39 45.77 52.29
N PHE A 5 12.57 46.46 51.57
CA PHE A 5 12.71 47.51 50.56
C PHE A 5 13.31 47.09 49.21
N LEU A 6 12.49 47.33 48.18
CA LEU A 6 12.81 47.53 46.74
C LEU A 6 13.78 48.71 46.51
N PRO A 7 14.38 48.84 45.32
CA PRO A 7 13.93 49.94 44.45
C PRO A 7 13.70 49.58 42.97
N GLN A 8 12.75 50.36 42.42
CA GLN A 8 12.48 50.61 40.99
C GLN A 8 13.58 51.48 40.35
N CYS A 9 13.78 51.31 39.04
CA CYS A 9 14.10 52.36 38.05
C CYS A 9 13.92 51.74 36.65
N LEU A 10 12.97 52.10 35.90
CA LEU A 10 12.67 53.24 35.02
C LEU A 10 13.30 53.12 33.62
N TYR A 11 12.38 53.03 32.64
CA TYR A 11 12.31 53.60 31.28
C TYR A 11 13.36 53.29 30.23
N GLY A 12 12.84 52.76 29.09
CA GLY A 12 13.48 52.84 27.78
C GLY A 12 12.57 52.22 26.71
N THR A 13 11.58 53.00 26.28
CA THR A 13 10.78 52.79 25.06
C THR A 13 11.60 52.85 23.84
N ASN A 14 11.50 51.83 22.95
CA ASN A 14 11.53 52.07 21.50
C ASN A 14 10.80 50.94 20.76
N THR A 15 9.65 51.27 20.29
CA THR A 15 8.82 50.57 19.34
C THR A 15 9.38 50.74 17.92
N SER A 16 9.47 49.66 17.19
CA SER A 16 9.36 49.67 15.74
C SER A 16 8.68 48.37 15.27
N PRO A 17 7.52 48.44 14.69
CA PRO A 17 6.84 47.30 14.09
C PRO A 17 7.04 47.32 12.57
N VAL A 18 7.99 46.59 12.05
CA VAL A 18 8.02 46.22 10.61
C VAL A 18 8.72 44.89 10.48
N GLY A 19 7.98 43.81 10.17
CA GLY A 19 8.62 42.54 9.84
C GLY A 19 7.75 41.31 9.61
N ASP A 20 6.42 41.38 9.80
CA ASP A 20 5.61 40.15 9.80
C ASP A 20 4.52 40.00 8.71
N ILE A 21 4.60 40.69 7.58
CA ILE A 21 3.48 40.66 6.60
C ILE A 21 3.85 40.14 5.19
N ILE A 22 5.08 39.77 4.88
CA ILE A 22 5.44 39.54 3.45
C ILE A 22 5.53 38.06 3.02
N TYR A 23 5.54 37.06 3.91
CA TYR A 23 5.80 35.67 3.50
C TYR A 23 4.62 34.66 3.62
N LYS A 24 3.47 35.03 4.15
CA LYS A 24 2.32 34.11 4.27
C LYS A 24 1.39 34.06 3.05
N LYS A 25 1.28 35.13 2.29
CA LYS A 25 0.31 35.23 1.19
C LYS A 25 0.56 34.33 -0.03
N PRO A 26 1.79 34.13 -0.51
CA PRO A 26 2.03 33.24 -1.66
C PRO A 26 1.88 31.75 -1.35
N TYR A 27 1.99 31.34 -0.07
CA TYR A 27 1.83 29.95 0.35
C TYR A 27 0.37 29.56 0.46
N GLU A 28 -0.45 30.42 1.07
CA GLU A 28 -1.90 30.21 1.17
C GLU A 28 -2.59 30.25 -0.19
N ASP A 29 -2.17 31.11 -1.11
CA ASP A 29 -2.71 31.15 -2.47
C ASP A 29 -2.37 29.89 -3.28
N ARG A 30 -1.16 29.35 -3.14
CA ARG A 30 -0.78 28.07 -3.76
C ARG A 30 -1.57 26.89 -3.18
N ARG A 31 -1.78 26.85 -1.86
CA ARG A 31 -2.57 25.84 -1.17
C ARG A 31 -4.05 25.88 -1.59
N MET A 32 -4.63 27.06 -1.70
CA MET A 32 -6.00 27.26 -2.19
C MET A 32 -6.15 26.87 -3.67
N GLN A 33 -5.14 27.13 -4.48
CA GLN A 33 -5.14 26.75 -5.90
C GLN A 33 -5.03 25.21 -6.05
N LYS A 34 -4.19 24.58 -5.22
CA LYS A 34 -4.05 23.12 -5.17
C LYS A 34 -5.35 22.45 -4.72
N LYS A 35 -6.01 22.98 -3.66
CA LYS A 35 -7.36 22.52 -3.22
C LYS A 35 -8.43 22.67 -4.31
N LYS A 36 -8.45 23.78 -5.05
CA LYS A 36 -9.39 23.98 -6.19
C LYS A 36 -9.13 23.01 -7.35
N ASN A 37 -7.88 22.65 -7.60
CA ASN A 37 -7.52 21.70 -8.66
C ASN A 37 -7.87 20.27 -8.26
N LEU A 38 -7.64 19.89 -6.99
CA LEU A 38 -8.05 18.59 -6.43
C LEU A 38 -9.58 18.44 -6.45
N TYR A 39 -10.33 19.45 -6.02
CA TYR A 39 -11.79 19.44 -6.09
C TYR A 39 -12.32 19.30 -7.53
N LYS A 40 -11.68 19.96 -8.52
CA LYS A 40 -12.03 19.80 -9.94
C LYS A 40 -11.74 18.39 -10.44
N LYS A 41 -10.59 17.78 -10.05
CA LYS A 41 -10.25 16.39 -10.36
C LYS A 41 -11.27 15.42 -9.76
N SER A 42 -11.57 15.53 -8.46
CA SER A 42 -12.57 14.70 -7.78
C SER A 42 -13.96 14.78 -8.44
N LYS A 43 -14.40 15.99 -8.80
CA LYS A 43 -15.68 16.18 -9.52
C LYS A 43 -15.67 15.53 -10.91
N TYR A 44 -14.55 15.58 -11.63
CA TYR A 44 -14.37 14.91 -12.92
C TYR A 44 -14.44 13.38 -12.79
N TYR A 45 -13.73 12.79 -11.78
CA TYR A 45 -13.77 11.35 -11.51
C TYR A 45 -15.16 10.87 -11.12
N ARG A 46 -15.89 11.60 -10.26
CA ARG A 46 -17.30 11.26 -9.92
C ARG A 46 -18.22 11.28 -11.16
N GLN A 47 -18.02 12.23 -12.06
CA GLN A 47 -18.79 12.29 -13.30
C GLN A 47 -18.44 11.14 -14.26
N ARG A 48 -17.16 10.75 -14.31
CA ARG A 48 -16.67 9.62 -15.10
C ARG A 48 -17.23 8.29 -14.57
N GLN A 49 -17.17 8.07 -13.26
CA GLN A 49 -17.73 6.90 -12.59
C GLN A 49 -19.26 6.78 -12.81
N LYS A 50 -20.00 7.90 -12.69
CA LYS A 50 -21.43 7.90 -13.00
C LYS A 50 -21.70 7.50 -14.47
N LYS A 51 -20.89 8.00 -15.41
CA LYS A 51 -21.02 7.63 -16.84
C LYS A 51 -20.69 6.16 -17.06
N ILE A 52 -19.63 5.63 -16.44
CA ILE A 52 -19.27 4.20 -16.55
C ILE A 52 -20.40 3.33 -15.99
N ARG A 53 -20.94 3.63 -14.80
CA ARG A 53 -22.09 2.92 -14.23
C ARG A 53 -23.33 2.97 -15.15
N GLN A 54 -23.61 4.10 -15.77
CA GLN A 54 -24.71 4.22 -16.75
C GLN A 54 -24.48 3.37 -17.99
N ILE A 55 -23.26 3.30 -18.51
CA ILE A 55 -22.88 2.47 -19.66
C ILE A 55 -23.00 0.98 -19.29
N CYS A 56 -22.51 0.57 -18.11
CA CYS A 56 -22.62 -0.81 -17.65
C CYS A 56 -24.09 -1.24 -17.43
N MET A 57 -24.92 -0.37 -16.85
CA MET A 57 -26.36 -0.64 -16.70
C MET A 57 -27.08 -0.74 -18.07
N ALA A 58 -26.73 0.12 -19.02
CA ALA A 58 -27.29 0.06 -20.38
C ALA A 58 -26.85 -1.22 -21.11
N ALA A 59 -25.56 -1.60 -21.00
CA ALA A 59 -25.04 -2.82 -21.60
C ALA A 59 -25.66 -4.08 -20.96
N GLY A 60 -25.85 -4.10 -19.62
CA GLY A 60 -26.55 -5.17 -18.92
C GLY A 60 -28.02 -5.29 -19.34
N GLY A 61 -28.71 -4.16 -19.54
CA GLY A 61 -30.08 -4.13 -20.06
C GLY A 61 -30.18 -4.69 -21.46
N VAL A 62 -29.25 -4.37 -22.36
CA VAL A 62 -29.21 -4.91 -23.73
C VAL A 62 -28.94 -6.42 -23.70
N LEU A 63 -28.02 -6.90 -22.86
CA LEU A 63 -27.71 -8.32 -22.72
C LEU A 63 -28.94 -9.11 -22.23
N LEU A 64 -29.67 -8.60 -21.23
CA LEU A 64 -30.91 -9.18 -20.73
C LEU A 64 -31.98 -9.26 -21.85
N LEU A 65 -32.11 -8.21 -22.66
CA LEU A 65 -33.06 -8.16 -23.77
C LEU A 65 -32.72 -9.20 -24.86
N VAL A 66 -31.44 -9.36 -25.19
CA VAL A 66 -30.95 -10.38 -26.15
C VAL A 66 -31.25 -11.79 -25.62
N VAL A 67 -30.97 -12.06 -24.31
CA VAL A 67 -31.28 -13.34 -23.68
C VAL A 67 -32.79 -13.63 -23.71
N LEU A 68 -33.63 -12.63 -23.43
CA LEU A 68 -35.09 -12.75 -23.48
C LEU A 68 -35.59 -13.07 -24.91
N ILE A 69 -35.03 -12.41 -25.95
CA ILE A 69 -35.34 -12.67 -27.36
C ILE A 69 -34.93 -14.10 -27.75
N LEU A 70 -33.77 -14.57 -27.26
CA LEU A 70 -33.33 -15.94 -27.56
C LEU A 70 -34.22 -16.99 -26.88
N ILE A 71 -34.69 -16.73 -25.66
CA ILE A 71 -35.64 -17.61 -24.95
C ILE A 71 -36.97 -17.65 -25.70
N VAL A 72 -37.51 -16.49 -26.11
CA VAL A 72 -38.79 -16.42 -26.85
C VAL A 72 -38.68 -17.12 -28.22
N ARG A 73 -37.56 -16.96 -28.92
CA ARG A 73 -37.32 -17.69 -30.18
C ARG A 73 -37.12 -19.19 -29.99
N GLY A 74 -36.47 -19.61 -28.86
CA GLY A 74 -36.33 -21.02 -28.51
C GLY A 74 -37.67 -21.70 -28.17
N CYS A 75 -38.62 -20.97 -27.56
CA CYS A 75 -39.95 -21.46 -27.27
C CYS A 75 -40.88 -21.54 -28.52
N ALA A 76 -40.71 -20.63 -29.47
CA ALA A 76 -41.50 -20.63 -30.72
C ALA A 76 -41.10 -21.75 -31.70
N GLY A 77 -39.88 -22.30 -31.58
CA GLY A 77 -39.39 -23.40 -32.42
C GLY A 77 -39.88 -24.79 -32.01
N LYS A 78 -40.54 -24.97 -30.84
CA LYS A 78 -41.02 -26.26 -30.35
C LYS A 78 -42.51 -26.52 -30.50
N ALA A 79 -43.25 -25.67 -31.19
CA ALA A 79 -44.70 -25.78 -31.34
C ALA A 79 -45.17 -26.39 -32.70
N LYS A 80 -44.32 -27.14 -33.45
CA LYS A 80 -44.75 -27.88 -34.61
C LYS A 80 -44.10 -29.26 -34.64
N SER A 81 -44.77 -30.24 -34.07
CA SER A 81 -44.84 -31.67 -34.43
C SER A 81 -45.22 -32.52 -33.21
N VAL A 82 -46.48 -32.65 -32.92
CA VAL A 82 -47.02 -33.83 -32.27
C VAL A 82 -48.28 -34.25 -33.05
N ASN A 83 -48.12 -35.30 -33.84
CA ASN A 83 -49.28 -36.11 -34.15
C ASN A 83 -48.89 -37.59 -34.16
N SER A 84 -49.57 -38.33 -33.27
CA SER A 84 -50.05 -39.71 -33.38
C SER A 84 -49.04 -40.86 -33.50
N SER A 85 -48.90 -41.74 -32.55
CA SER A 85 -49.68 -42.92 -32.31
C SER A 85 -48.97 -43.93 -31.43
N ASN A 86 -49.72 -44.41 -30.44
CA ASN A 86 -49.83 -45.77 -29.89
C ASN A 86 -48.65 -46.49 -29.24
N VAL A 87 -48.82 -46.70 -27.94
CA VAL A 87 -49.24 -47.92 -27.21
C VAL A 87 -48.15 -48.98 -26.92
N ASN A 88 -48.06 -49.24 -25.66
CA ASN A 88 -47.76 -50.47 -24.93
C ASN A 88 -46.38 -50.72 -24.29
N ASN A 89 -46.53 -50.75 -22.98
CA ASN A 89 -46.09 -51.79 -22.00
C ASN A 89 -44.62 -52.01 -21.67
N ALA A 90 -44.40 -51.73 -20.42
CA ALA A 90 -44.04 -52.69 -19.33
C ALA A 90 -42.57 -52.97 -19.02
N THR A 91 -42.32 -52.73 -17.81
CA THR A 91 -41.53 -53.51 -16.79
C THR A 91 -40.00 -53.49 -16.82
N ASP A 92 -39.55 -52.96 -15.72
CA ASP A 92 -38.65 -53.57 -14.72
C ASP A 92 -37.15 -53.72 -14.95
N GLU A 93 -36.50 -53.23 -13.91
CA GLU A 93 -35.38 -53.78 -13.14
C GLU A 93 -33.94 -53.49 -13.61
N LYS A 94 -33.31 -52.72 -12.73
CA LYS A 94 -32.16 -53.07 -11.84
C LYS A 94 -30.85 -53.50 -12.44
N THR A 95 -29.85 -52.86 -11.92
CA THR A 95 -28.62 -53.35 -11.32
C THR A 95 -27.29 -53.14 -12.05
N THR A 96 -26.46 -52.36 -11.38
CA THR A 96 -25.03 -52.57 -11.02
C THR A 96 -23.98 -52.82 -12.09
N GLY A 97 -22.89 -52.12 -11.89
CA GLY A 97 -21.54 -52.72 -11.94
C GLY A 97 -20.59 -52.08 -12.94
N SER A 98 -19.70 -51.27 -12.47
CA SER A 98 -18.31 -51.59 -12.21
C SER A 98 -17.39 -51.78 -13.44
N ALA A 99 -16.41 -50.89 -13.45
CA ALA A 99 -14.98 -51.17 -13.58
C ALA A 99 -14.30 -51.28 -14.97
N LEU A 100 -13.22 -50.56 -15.01
CA LEU A 100 -11.87 -50.89 -15.48
C LEU A 100 -11.50 -50.75 -16.99
N SER A 101 -10.59 -49.91 -17.12
CA SER A 101 -9.16 -50.04 -17.59
C SER A 101 -8.90 -49.92 -19.09
N SER A 102 -7.95 -49.12 -19.31
CA SER A 102 -6.60 -49.27 -19.84
C SER A 102 -6.42 -49.22 -21.37
N ASP A 103 -5.41 -48.49 -21.61
CA ASP A 103 -4.20 -48.68 -22.43
C ASP A 103 -4.09 -48.01 -23.81
N ASN A 104 -3.03 -47.22 -23.85
CA ASN A 104 -1.88 -47.19 -24.78
C ASN A 104 -2.12 -47.00 -26.29
N GLU A 105 -1.42 -46.15 -26.95
CA GLU A 105 -0.03 -46.16 -27.47
C GLU A 105 0.20 -44.96 -28.38
N LYS A 106 1.29 -44.27 -28.19
CA LYS A 106 2.53 -44.05 -28.98
C LYS A 106 2.41 -43.90 -30.51
N ASN A 107 3.02 -42.84 -31.00
CA ASN A 107 4.16 -42.73 -31.94
C ASN A 107 4.31 -41.26 -32.39
N ASP A 108 5.41 -40.60 -32.19
CA ASP A 108 6.82 -40.66 -32.62
C ASP A 108 7.04 -40.28 -34.10
N SER A 109 7.97 -39.38 -34.27
CA SER A 109 8.95 -39.07 -35.31
C SER A 109 8.94 -37.59 -35.75
N SER A 110 9.91 -36.78 -35.38
CA SER A 110 11.33 -36.61 -35.76
C SER A 110 11.55 -36.16 -37.22
N PHE A 111 12.34 -35.09 -37.33
CA PHE A 111 13.45 -34.72 -38.24
C PHE A 111 13.46 -33.23 -38.46
N ALA A 112 14.41 -32.46 -38.00
CA ALA A 112 15.82 -32.26 -38.25
C ALA A 112 16.11 -31.35 -39.47
N ASP A 113 16.83 -30.33 -39.17
CA ASP A 113 18.12 -29.85 -39.69
C ASP A 113 18.17 -28.85 -40.85
N GLY A 114 19.10 -27.90 -40.71
CA GLY A 114 19.77 -27.27 -41.83
C GLY A 114 20.00 -25.75 -41.77
N THR A 115 20.90 -25.32 -40.96
CA THR A 115 22.20 -24.59 -41.13
C THR A 115 22.39 -23.55 -42.24
N LYS A 116 23.05 -22.49 -41.81
CA LYS A 116 24.19 -21.69 -42.32
C LYS A 116 23.95 -20.42 -43.12
N GLN A 117 24.45 -19.32 -42.54
CA GLN A 117 25.65 -18.50 -42.88
C GLN A 117 25.59 -17.76 -44.22
N THR A 118 25.93 -16.51 -44.33
CA THR A 118 27.11 -15.66 -44.19
C THR A 118 26.78 -14.26 -44.72
N ALA A 119 27.12 -13.19 -44.09
CA ALA A 119 28.32 -12.35 -44.08
C ALA A 119 28.53 -11.39 -45.28
N GLU A 120 29.00 -10.20 -44.91
CA GLU A 120 29.80 -9.20 -45.65
C GLU A 120 29.02 -8.18 -46.52
N SER A 121 29.28 -6.96 -46.51
CA SER A 121 30.28 -5.96 -46.11
C SER A 121 30.24 -4.83 -47.14
N SER A 122 30.76 -3.72 -46.69
CA SER A 122 31.40 -2.57 -47.37
C SER A 122 30.55 -1.38 -47.86
N SER A 123 30.76 -0.27 -47.20
CA SER A 123 31.61 0.90 -47.51
C SER A 123 31.14 1.70 -48.73
N ASP A 124 30.96 2.99 -48.68
CA ASP A 124 31.98 4.04 -48.66
C ASP A 124 31.35 5.44 -48.65
N SER A 125 31.96 6.29 -47.87
CA SER A 125 32.46 7.66 -47.97
C SER A 125 31.67 8.82 -48.54
N SER A 126 31.80 9.90 -47.75
CA SER A 126 32.05 11.32 -48.02
C SER A 126 30.84 12.18 -48.45
N ASP A 127 30.65 13.36 -47.94
CA ASP A 127 31.53 14.48 -47.74
C ASP A 127 30.91 15.59 -46.89
N SER A 128 31.74 16.41 -46.34
CA SER A 128 31.64 17.53 -45.47
C SER A 128 30.62 18.62 -45.80
N SER A 129 30.01 19.22 -44.77
CA SER A 129 30.03 20.67 -44.60
C SER A 129 29.85 21.07 -43.14
N SER A 130 30.77 21.88 -42.69
CA SER A 130 30.87 22.52 -41.39
C SER A 130 29.78 23.55 -41.18
N ASP A 131 29.03 23.44 -40.05
CA ASP A 131 28.52 24.63 -39.39
C ASP A 131 28.76 24.47 -37.88
N SER A 132 29.58 25.38 -37.37
CA SER A 132 29.91 25.51 -35.97
C SER A 132 28.78 26.18 -35.24
N GLU A 133 27.91 25.38 -34.58
CA GLU A 133 27.10 25.87 -33.46
C GLU A 133 27.83 25.52 -32.15
N SER A 134 28.17 26.55 -31.39
CA SER A 134 28.67 26.42 -30.03
C SER A 134 27.56 25.79 -29.16
N SER A 135 27.63 24.49 -28.94
CA SER A 135 26.87 23.87 -27.89
C SER A 135 27.50 24.24 -26.55
N ASP A 136 26.85 25.18 -25.84
CA ASP A 136 26.99 25.27 -24.40
C ASP A 136 26.63 23.89 -23.83
N THR A 137 27.62 23.05 -23.63
CA THR A 137 27.51 21.89 -22.78
C THR A 137 27.24 22.40 -21.37
N VAL A 138 25.95 22.53 -21.00
CA VAL A 138 25.55 22.54 -19.62
C VAL A 138 26.05 21.20 -19.05
N SER A 139 27.19 21.28 -18.37
CA SER A 139 27.69 20.19 -17.53
C SER A 139 26.60 19.92 -16.50
N THR A 140 25.74 18.94 -16.77
CA THR A 140 24.89 18.36 -15.75
C THR A 140 25.83 17.71 -14.74
N LYS A 141 26.17 18.45 -13.66
CA LYS A 141 26.78 17.86 -12.49
C LYS A 141 25.90 16.64 -12.15
N SER A 142 26.52 15.48 -12.07
CA SER A 142 25.84 14.27 -11.63
C SER A 142 25.25 14.55 -10.25
N LYS A 143 24.01 14.09 -10.01
CA LYS A 143 23.20 14.50 -8.86
C LYS A 143 23.76 13.95 -7.53
N HIS A 144 24.43 12.79 -7.58
CA HIS A 144 24.99 12.09 -6.42
C HIS A 144 26.48 11.74 -6.63
N ASP A 145 27.33 12.77 -6.74
CA ASP A 145 28.79 12.60 -6.85
C ASP A 145 29.39 11.87 -5.62
N THR A 146 28.74 12.00 -4.46
CA THR A 146 28.99 11.21 -3.25
C THR A 146 27.74 10.37 -3.00
N PRO A 147 27.86 9.04 -2.82
CA PRO A 147 26.73 8.19 -2.52
C PRO A 147 25.96 8.68 -1.28
N VAL A 148 24.64 8.67 -1.36
CA VAL A 148 23.73 9.01 -0.25
C VAL A 148 23.18 7.72 0.33
N THR A 149 23.18 7.61 1.66
CA THR A 149 22.63 6.49 2.38
C THR A 149 21.32 6.88 3.04
N LEU A 150 20.28 6.12 2.77
CA LEU A 150 18.94 6.25 3.41
C LEU A 150 18.61 4.98 4.19
N THR A 151 18.22 5.16 5.44
CA THR A 151 17.67 4.09 6.28
C THR A 151 16.16 4.28 6.36
N ILE A 152 15.40 3.27 5.94
CA ILE A 152 13.94 3.32 5.85
C ILE A 152 13.35 2.20 6.70
N ASN A 153 12.38 2.55 7.54
CA ASN A 153 11.56 1.61 8.30
C ASN A 153 10.18 1.44 7.65
N VAL A 154 9.70 0.21 7.62
CA VAL A 154 8.30 -0.10 7.34
C VAL A 154 7.76 -0.93 8.49
N VAL A 155 6.59 -0.55 9.01
CA VAL A 155 5.94 -1.22 10.14
C VAL A 155 4.60 -1.81 9.74
N GLY A 156 4.06 -2.75 10.55
CA GLY A 156 2.80 -3.43 10.29
C GLY A 156 1.56 -2.54 10.40
N ASP A 157 0.38 -3.19 10.45
CA ASP A 157 -0.91 -2.50 10.44
C ASP A 157 -1.10 -1.62 11.67
N CYS A 158 -1.30 -0.32 11.44
CA CYS A 158 -1.65 0.67 12.44
C CYS A 158 -3.16 0.96 12.34
N THR A 159 -3.96 0.19 13.09
CA THR A 159 -5.41 0.40 13.21
C THR A 159 -5.65 1.39 14.35
N LEU A 160 -5.44 2.69 14.07
CA LEU A 160 -5.55 3.76 15.07
C LEU A 160 -7.01 4.18 15.26
N GLY A 161 -7.79 3.29 15.87
CA GLY A 161 -9.21 3.50 16.11
C GLY A 161 -9.83 2.30 16.78
N THR A 162 -11.15 2.34 16.99
CA THR A 162 -11.91 1.23 17.55
C THR A 162 -13.23 1.05 16.82
N ASP A 163 -13.77 -0.16 16.82
CA ASP A 163 -15.15 -0.44 16.39
C ASP A 163 -16.12 -0.10 17.53
N GLU A 164 -17.29 0.43 17.19
CA GLU A 164 -18.32 0.81 18.17
C GLU A 164 -18.92 -0.36 18.94
N ALA A 165 -18.76 -1.61 18.43
CA ALA A 165 -19.20 -2.83 19.10
C ALA A 165 -18.22 -3.34 20.18
N PHE A 166 -17.01 -2.77 20.25
CA PHE A 166 -16.01 -3.18 21.24
C PHE A 166 -16.24 -2.49 22.59
N ASP A 167 -15.74 -3.12 23.67
CA ASP A 167 -15.74 -2.51 24.99
C ASP A 167 -14.84 -1.26 24.96
N TYR A 168 -15.47 -0.09 25.05
CA TYR A 168 -14.76 1.18 25.00
C TYR A 168 -13.69 1.29 26.08
N SER A 169 -13.93 0.78 27.29
CA SER A 169 -13.03 0.90 28.43
C SER A 169 -11.66 0.25 28.20
N THR A 170 -11.60 -0.73 27.30
CA THR A 170 -10.36 -1.44 26.90
C THR A 170 -9.88 -1.06 25.52
N SER A 171 -10.53 -0.11 24.85
CA SER A 171 -10.23 0.28 23.47
C SER A 171 -9.00 1.18 23.36
N LEU A 172 -8.42 1.24 22.15
CA LEU A 172 -7.35 2.19 21.83
C LEU A 172 -7.80 3.64 22.08
N ASN A 173 -9.06 3.97 21.79
CA ASN A 173 -9.61 5.32 22.01
C ASN A 173 -9.61 5.70 23.51
N ALA A 174 -9.98 4.77 24.41
CA ALA A 174 -9.90 5.01 25.84
C ALA A 174 -8.44 5.18 26.33
N TYR A 175 -7.50 4.43 25.75
CA TYR A 175 -6.09 4.62 26.04
C TYR A 175 -5.59 6.00 25.59
N PHE A 176 -6.03 6.48 24.45
CA PHE A 176 -5.69 7.82 23.97
C PHE A 176 -6.20 8.92 24.92
N GLU A 177 -7.44 8.81 25.39
CA GLU A 177 -8.02 9.75 26.37
C GLU A 177 -7.25 9.74 27.70
N ASN A 178 -6.79 8.57 28.15
CA ASN A 178 -6.11 8.41 29.42
C ASN A 178 -4.63 8.79 29.39
N TYR A 179 -3.92 8.54 28.27
CA TYR A 179 -2.45 8.60 28.21
C TYR A 179 -1.93 9.58 27.15
N GLY A 180 -2.79 10.06 26.23
CA GLY A 180 -2.38 10.95 25.16
C GLY A 180 -1.70 10.24 23.98
N LYS A 181 -1.40 11.02 22.94
CA LYS A 181 -0.88 10.51 21.66
C LYS A 181 0.53 9.93 21.76
N GLU A 182 1.35 10.43 22.66
CA GLU A 182 2.75 10.02 22.82
C GLU A 182 2.90 8.61 23.41
N TYR A 183 1.83 8.07 24.01
CA TYR A 183 1.83 6.75 24.64
C TYR A 183 2.10 5.61 23.66
N PHE A 184 1.49 5.65 22.47
CA PHE A 184 1.34 4.49 21.59
C PHE A 184 2.66 4.00 21.00
N LEU A 185 3.45 4.87 20.41
CA LEU A 185 4.69 4.52 19.73
C LEU A 185 5.97 4.89 20.52
N GLN A 186 5.84 5.20 21.81
CA GLN A 186 6.97 5.66 22.63
C GLN A 186 8.12 4.65 22.71
N ASN A 187 7.83 3.34 22.70
CA ASN A 187 8.85 2.30 22.85
C ASN A 187 9.65 2.03 21.56
N VAL A 188 9.16 2.54 20.44
CA VAL A 188 9.81 2.43 19.12
C VAL A 188 10.26 3.79 18.56
N LYS A 189 9.87 4.89 19.23
CA LYS A 189 10.16 6.25 18.79
C LYS A 189 11.64 6.50 18.51
N SER A 190 12.53 6.05 19.39
CA SER A 190 13.98 6.24 19.19
C SER A 190 14.54 5.50 17.97
N ILE A 191 13.86 4.45 17.51
CA ILE A 191 14.21 3.73 16.27
C ILE A 191 13.78 4.55 15.06
N PHE A 192 12.59 5.14 15.11
CA PHE A 192 12.06 5.98 14.04
C PHE A 192 12.79 7.34 13.94
N GLU A 193 13.17 7.94 15.08
CA GLU A 193 13.98 9.16 15.08
C GLU A 193 15.43 8.96 14.57
N ALA A 194 15.89 7.71 14.50
CA ALA A 194 17.23 7.36 14.03
C ALA A 194 17.30 6.98 12.55
N ASP A 195 16.16 6.83 11.89
CA ASP A 195 16.07 6.56 10.46
C ASP A 195 15.89 7.84 9.62
N ASP A 196 15.61 7.68 8.34
CA ASP A 196 15.37 8.79 7.42
C ASP A 196 13.92 8.85 6.95
N LEU A 197 13.18 7.73 7.11
CA LEU A 197 11.77 7.62 6.75
C LEU A 197 11.16 6.39 7.43
N THR A 198 10.12 6.59 8.21
CA THR A 198 9.23 5.52 8.69
C THR A 198 7.91 5.55 7.95
N ILE A 199 7.52 4.40 7.39
CA ILE A 199 6.27 4.18 6.66
C ILE A 199 5.36 3.23 7.44
N ALA A 200 4.08 3.58 7.63
CA ALA A 200 3.06 2.73 8.23
C ALA A 200 1.86 2.50 7.30
N ASN A 201 1.04 1.51 7.59
CA ASN A 201 -0.28 1.34 6.98
C ASN A 201 -1.35 1.89 7.94
N ASN A 202 -2.01 2.99 7.57
CA ASN A 202 -3.12 3.56 8.35
C ASN A 202 -4.42 2.81 8.02
N GLU A 203 -4.72 1.82 8.83
CA GLU A 203 -5.87 0.94 8.65
C GLU A 203 -7.03 1.39 9.55
N GLY A 204 -7.88 2.27 9.01
CA GLY A 204 -8.99 2.88 9.73
C GLY A 204 -9.21 4.33 9.31
N THR A 205 -10.17 5.00 9.97
CA THR A 205 -10.57 6.35 9.62
C THR A 205 -10.46 7.32 10.79
N PHE A 206 -10.02 8.55 10.50
CA PHE A 206 -10.02 9.67 11.43
C PHE A 206 -11.20 10.58 11.09
N THR A 207 -12.37 10.35 11.74
CA THR A 207 -13.60 11.05 11.38
C THR A 207 -14.58 11.12 12.54
N ASP A 208 -15.42 12.14 12.53
CA ASP A 208 -16.60 12.25 13.38
C ASP A 208 -17.88 11.71 12.69
N SER A 209 -17.76 11.18 11.46
CA SER A 209 -18.90 10.61 10.71
C SER A 209 -19.55 9.47 11.48
N SER A 210 -20.88 9.42 11.41
CA SER A 210 -21.70 8.31 11.93
C SER A 210 -22.21 7.36 10.83
N SER A 211 -21.77 7.56 9.59
CA SER A 211 -22.21 6.77 8.43
C SER A 211 -21.42 5.46 8.33
N ARG A 212 -21.54 4.61 9.38
CA ARG A 212 -20.86 3.31 9.45
C ARG A 212 -21.27 2.44 8.26
N GLU A 213 -20.29 1.85 7.58
CA GLU A 213 -20.52 0.85 6.54
C GLU A 213 -21.05 -0.46 7.13
N ASP A 214 -21.87 -1.18 6.35
CA ASP A 214 -22.43 -2.49 6.75
C ASP A 214 -21.37 -3.59 6.57
N LYS A 215 -20.47 -3.70 7.53
CA LYS A 215 -19.39 -4.68 7.59
C LYS A 215 -19.12 -5.11 9.03
N THR A 216 -18.44 -6.23 9.19
CA THR A 216 -18.18 -6.84 10.51
C THR A 216 -17.46 -5.88 11.44
N PHE A 217 -16.38 -5.28 10.98
CA PHE A 217 -15.57 -4.33 11.73
C PHE A 217 -15.45 -3.01 10.96
N ALA A 218 -15.62 -1.90 11.67
CA ALA A 218 -15.46 -0.56 11.12
C ALA A 218 -14.75 0.33 12.16
N PHE A 219 -13.53 0.76 11.83
CA PHE A 219 -12.66 1.45 12.76
C PHE A 219 -12.68 2.95 12.56
N LYS A 220 -12.88 3.70 13.64
CA LYS A 220 -12.71 5.15 13.63
C LYS A 220 -12.10 5.70 14.91
N ALA A 221 -11.52 6.87 14.77
CA ALA A 221 -11.07 7.73 15.85
C ALA A 221 -11.23 9.21 15.46
N PRO A 222 -11.22 10.14 16.41
CA PRO A 222 -11.14 11.56 16.13
C PRO A 222 -9.86 11.93 15.35
N ALA A 223 -9.91 13.04 14.59
CA ALA A 223 -8.80 13.57 13.80
C ALA A 223 -7.48 13.76 14.60
N SER A 224 -7.57 13.99 15.91
CA SER A 224 -6.41 14.14 16.81
C SER A 224 -5.50 12.91 16.86
N PHE A 225 -6.02 11.72 16.49
CA PHE A 225 -5.25 10.47 16.51
C PHE A 225 -4.16 10.42 15.42
N ALA A 226 -4.30 11.17 14.33
CA ALA A 226 -3.21 11.37 13.38
C ALA A 226 -1.93 11.93 14.05
N GLY A 227 -2.09 12.60 15.19
CA GLY A 227 -0.99 13.08 16.03
C GLY A 227 -0.12 11.97 16.64
N ILE A 228 -0.58 10.71 16.68
CA ILE A 228 0.23 9.56 17.12
C ILE A 228 1.42 9.41 16.17
N TYR A 229 1.21 9.51 14.86
CA TYR A 229 2.27 9.44 13.86
C TYR A 229 3.28 10.59 14.02
N SER A 230 2.80 11.84 13.99
CA SER A 230 3.68 13.03 14.02
C SER A 230 4.46 13.17 15.33
N SER A 231 3.94 12.63 16.47
CA SER A 231 4.64 12.66 17.74
C SER A 231 5.74 11.59 17.87
N SER A 232 5.82 10.68 16.90
CA SER A 232 6.67 9.49 16.99
C SER A 232 7.57 9.27 15.77
N SER A 233 7.78 10.30 14.94
CA SER A 233 8.61 10.24 13.72
C SER A 233 8.14 9.18 12.73
N VAL A 234 6.84 9.18 12.42
CA VAL A 234 6.28 8.49 11.27
C VAL A 234 5.95 9.55 10.23
N GLU A 235 6.59 9.53 9.08
CA GLU A 235 6.51 10.59 8.07
C GLU A 235 5.50 10.29 6.97
N ALA A 236 5.25 8.99 6.69
CA ALA A 236 4.37 8.60 5.61
C ALA A 236 3.48 7.42 5.97
N VAL A 237 2.24 7.42 5.41
CA VAL A 237 1.30 6.32 5.62
C VAL A 237 0.62 5.92 4.32
N ASN A 238 0.50 4.59 4.12
CA ASN A 238 -0.39 4.03 3.12
C ASN A 238 -1.85 4.12 3.63
N THR A 239 -2.76 4.54 2.75
CA THR A 239 -4.19 4.65 3.05
C THR A 239 -5.05 3.75 2.15
N ALA A 240 -4.43 2.92 1.31
CA ALA A 240 -5.14 2.00 0.43
C ALA A 240 -5.35 0.65 1.13
N ASN A 241 -6.49 0.47 1.80
CA ASN A 241 -6.87 -0.74 2.52
C ASN A 241 -8.39 -0.90 2.65
N ASN A 242 -8.84 -2.04 3.20
CA ASN A 242 -10.27 -2.33 3.37
C ASN A 242 -10.97 -1.48 4.43
N HIS A 243 -10.23 -0.75 5.28
CA HIS A 243 -10.77 0.10 6.34
C HIS A 243 -10.72 1.60 6.03
N SER A 244 -10.31 1.98 4.82
CA SER A 244 -10.17 3.39 4.42
C SER A 244 -11.49 4.15 4.35
N HIS A 245 -12.61 3.43 4.17
CA HIS A 245 -13.94 4.01 3.98
C HIS A 245 -14.95 3.48 5.00
N ASP A 246 -14.52 3.08 6.18
CA ASP A 246 -15.36 2.43 7.19
C ASP A 246 -16.59 3.25 7.61
N TYR A 247 -16.53 4.55 7.43
CA TYR A 247 -17.64 5.49 7.67
C TYR A 247 -17.97 6.33 6.41
N GLY A 248 -17.82 5.70 5.24
CA GLY A 248 -18.15 6.26 3.93
C GLY A 248 -17.08 7.19 3.36
N GLU A 249 -17.36 7.75 2.19
CA GLU A 249 -16.43 8.63 1.44
C GLU A 249 -15.96 9.85 2.27
N GLN A 250 -16.83 10.39 3.12
CA GLN A 250 -16.46 11.53 3.95
C GLN A 250 -15.38 11.15 4.97
N SER A 251 -15.45 9.93 5.53
CA SER A 251 -14.44 9.48 6.49
C SER A 251 -13.06 9.33 5.87
N PHE A 252 -13.00 8.93 4.60
CA PHE A 252 -11.74 8.90 3.85
C PHE A 252 -11.16 10.31 3.69
N GLN A 253 -12.00 11.29 3.29
CA GLN A 253 -11.53 12.66 3.14
C GLN A 253 -11.12 13.29 4.49
N ASP A 254 -11.88 13.04 5.56
CA ASP A 254 -11.54 13.52 6.91
C ASP A 254 -10.19 12.95 7.38
N THR A 255 -9.91 11.69 7.03
CA THR A 255 -8.63 11.04 7.33
C THR A 255 -7.47 11.73 6.61
N MET A 256 -7.62 12.03 5.31
CA MET A 256 -6.60 12.77 4.55
C MET A 256 -6.37 14.16 5.12
N ASP A 257 -7.46 14.88 5.47
CA ASP A 257 -7.36 16.21 6.08
C ASP A 257 -6.69 16.16 7.47
N ALA A 258 -6.92 15.09 8.26
CA ALA A 258 -6.28 14.89 9.56
C ALA A 258 -4.77 14.60 9.43
N LEU A 259 -4.37 13.76 8.48
CA LEU A 259 -2.96 13.46 8.18
C LEU A 259 -2.24 14.72 7.66
N ASP A 260 -2.85 15.45 6.73
CA ASP A 260 -2.35 16.74 6.21
C ASP A 260 -2.12 17.76 7.33
N ALA A 261 -3.04 17.83 8.30
CA ALA A 261 -2.95 18.77 9.43
C ALA A 261 -1.76 18.43 10.36
N GLN A 262 -1.31 17.19 10.39
CA GLN A 262 -0.15 16.72 11.14
C GLN A 262 1.14 16.73 10.30
N GLY A 263 1.07 17.05 9.00
CA GLY A 263 2.21 17.03 8.08
C GLY A 263 2.65 15.63 7.66
N ILE A 264 1.81 14.62 7.87
CA ILE A 264 2.05 13.24 7.45
C ILE A 264 1.76 13.10 5.96
N VAL A 265 2.69 12.55 5.21
CA VAL A 265 2.50 12.24 3.80
C VAL A 265 1.61 11.00 3.69
N HIS A 266 0.55 11.09 2.90
CA HIS A 266 -0.31 9.94 2.63
C HIS A 266 -0.29 9.59 1.15
N PHE A 267 -0.44 8.32 0.87
CA PHE A 267 -0.47 7.75 -0.48
C PHE A 267 -1.32 6.48 -0.48
N GLY A 268 -1.78 6.09 -1.66
CA GLY A 268 -2.58 4.87 -1.83
C GLY A 268 -3.65 5.03 -2.91
N TYR A 269 -4.17 3.92 -3.42
CA TYR A 269 -5.04 3.88 -4.59
C TYR A 269 -4.37 4.54 -5.81
N ASP A 270 -4.97 5.59 -6.40
CA ASP A 270 -4.40 6.33 -7.53
C ASP A 270 -3.51 7.51 -7.08
N GLU A 271 -3.40 7.78 -5.78
CA GLU A 271 -2.56 8.82 -5.20
C GLU A 271 -1.18 8.25 -4.86
N THR A 272 -0.16 8.82 -5.46
CA THR A 272 1.24 8.48 -5.20
C THR A 272 1.94 9.66 -4.55
N ALA A 273 3.01 9.41 -3.81
CA ALA A 273 3.84 10.47 -3.26
C ALA A 273 5.30 10.36 -3.73
N VAL A 274 5.97 11.50 -3.82
CA VAL A 274 7.44 11.57 -4.00
C VAL A 274 7.97 12.52 -2.93
N MET A 275 8.82 12.00 -2.06
CA MET A 275 9.45 12.73 -0.96
C MET A 275 10.93 13.01 -1.31
N ASP A 276 11.41 14.19 -1.01
CA ASP A 276 12.84 14.50 -1.08
C ASP A 276 13.46 14.24 0.29
N ILE A 277 14.32 13.24 0.38
CA ILE A 277 15.01 12.82 1.60
C ILE A 277 16.52 12.86 1.35
N LYS A 278 17.18 13.77 2.01
CA LYS A 278 18.64 14.02 1.82
C LYS A 278 19.03 14.24 0.34
N GLY A 279 18.12 14.83 -0.46
CA GLY A 279 18.33 15.07 -1.88
C GLY A 279 18.01 13.88 -2.80
N VAL A 280 17.56 12.76 -2.26
CA VAL A 280 17.06 11.58 -3.01
C VAL A 280 15.54 11.65 -3.07
N LYS A 281 14.97 11.48 -4.25
CA LYS A 281 13.53 11.39 -4.45
C LYS A 281 13.05 9.97 -4.21
N VAL A 282 12.30 9.76 -3.13
CA VAL A 282 11.69 8.49 -2.76
C VAL A 282 10.24 8.47 -3.22
N GLY A 283 9.90 7.58 -4.15
CA GLY A 283 8.55 7.35 -4.65
C GLY A 283 7.81 6.32 -3.80
N LEU A 284 6.58 6.67 -3.39
CA LEU A 284 5.70 5.83 -2.57
C LEU A 284 4.45 5.47 -3.35
N VAL A 285 4.15 4.18 -3.42
CA VAL A 285 2.99 3.61 -4.13
C VAL A 285 2.23 2.69 -3.19
N GLY A 286 0.91 2.89 -3.07
CA GLY A 286 0.03 2.08 -2.25
C GLY A 286 -1.03 1.37 -3.09
N ILE A 287 -1.17 0.05 -2.93
CA ILE A 287 -2.11 -0.79 -3.71
C ILE A 287 -2.98 -1.60 -2.75
N TYR A 288 -4.30 -1.51 -2.95
CA TYR A 288 -5.30 -2.31 -2.27
C TYR A 288 -5.80 -3.43 -3.20
N GLU A 289 -5.57 -4.70 -2.81
CA GLU A 289 -5.72 -5.85 -3.73
C GLU A 289 -6.95 -6.70 -3.43
N LEU A 290 -7.45 -6.80 -2.20
CA LEU A 290 -8.32 -7.86 -1.67
C LEU A 290 -9.51 -8.31 -2.54
N TYR A 291 -10.12 -7.44 -3.32
CA TYR A 291 -11.31 -7.78 -4.13
C TYR A 291 -11.02 -7.88 -5.61
N ASP A 292 -10.02 -7.15 -6.10
CA ASP A 292 -9.75 -7.02 -7.52
C ASP A 292 -8.52 -7.83 -7.95
N HIS A 293 -7.77 -8.36 -6.96
CA HIS A 293 -6.66 -9.29 -7.19
C HIS A 293 -5.72 -8.81 -8.32
N LEU A 294 -5.47 -9.65 -9.31
CA LEU A 294 -4.59 -9.32 -10.44
C LEU A 294 -5.13 -8.21 -11.36
N GLU A 295 -6.40 -7.79 -11.25
CA GLU A 295 -6.91 -6.60 -11.98
C GLU A 295 -6.20 -5.31 -11.52
N ARG A 296 -5.53 -5.34 -10.35
CA ARG A 296 -4.68 -4.24 -9.85
C ARG A 296 -3.33 -4.08 -10.57
N GLU A 297 -2.96 -5.01 -11.43
CA GLU A 297 -1.72 -4.89 -12.22
C GLU A 297 -1.62 -3.57 -12.98
N GLN A 298 -2.73 -3.10 -13.59
CA GLN A 298 -2.68 -1.87 -14.36
C GLN A 298 -2.49 -0.65 -13.44
N GLN A 299 -3.16 -0.61 -12.28
CA GLN A 299 -2.96 0.44 -11.30
C GLN A 299 -1.52 0.48 -10.79
N LEU A 300 -0.93 -0.68 -10.50
CA LEU A 300 0.48 -0.80 -10.11
C LEU A 300 1.42 -0.25 -11.18
N LYS A 301 1.19 -0.62 -12.45
CA LYS A 301 1.98 -0.13 -13.61
C LYS A 301 1.89 1.39 -13.75
N ASP A 302 0.68 1.95 -13.67
CA ASP A 302 0.44 3.38 -13.83
C ASP A 302 1.05 4.18 -12.68
N ASN A 303 0.92 3.69 -11.44
CA ASN A 303 1.46 4.35 -10.26
C ASN A 303 3.00 4.33 -10.22
N ILE A 304 3.63 3.20 -10.55
CA ILE A 304 5.10 3.12 -10.64
C ILE A 304 5.62 4.02 -11.78
N ALA A 305 4.95 4.02 -12.94
CA ALA A 305 5.31 4.91 -14.02
C ALA A 305 5.20 6.38 -13.61
N LYS A 306 4.15 6.73 -12.85
CA LYS A 306 3.91 8.07 -12.36
C LYS A 306 5.00 8.56 -11.41
N VAL A 307 5.40 7.78 -10.41
CA VAL A 307 6.47 8.20 -9.48
C VAL A 307 7.82 8.32 -10.22
N LYS A 308 8.07 7.49 -11.24
CA LYS A 308 9.25 7.63 -12.11
C LYS A 308 9.21 8.92 -12.92
N GLU A 309 8.05 9.27 -13.51
CA GLU A 309 7.86 10.54 -14.22
C GLU A 309 8.06 11.75 -13.27
N ASP A 310 7.61 11.63 -12.02
CA ASP A 310 7.82 12.64 -10.96
C ASP A 310 9.29 12.68 -10.46
N GLY A 311 10.14 11.78 -10.97
CA GLY A 311 11.60 11.74 -10.79
C GLY A 311 12.06 10.92 -9.59
N ALA A 312 11.29 9.92 -9.14
CA ALA A 312 11.72 9.01 -8.08
C ALA A 312 12.99 8.25 -8.49
N GLU A 313 13.92 8.17 -7.55
CA GLU A 313 15.21 7.47 -7.66
C GLU A 313 15.22 6.17 -6.85
N LEU A 314 14.38 6.11 -5.82
CA LEU A 314 14.10 4.95 -4.99
C LEU A 314 12.58 4.76 -4.95
N ILE A 315 12.07 3.55 -5.17
CA ILE A 315 10.64 3.28 -5.24
C ILE A 315 10.25 2.20 -4.22
N ILE A 316 9.31 2.53 -3.34
CA ILE A 316 8.75 1.64 -2.34
C ILE A 316 7.28 1.40 -2.66
N VAL A 317 6.88 0.14 -2.70
CA VAL A 317 5.50 -0.27 -2.94
C VAL A 317 4.94 -0.92 -1.68
N ILE A 318 3.82 -0.39 -1.20
CA ILE A 318 3.08 -0.92 -0.06
C ILE A 318 1.79 -1.56 -0.57
N PHE A 319 1.61 -2.83 -0.27
CA PHE A 319 0.39 -3.57 -0.59
C PHE A 319 -0.47 -3.80 0.65
N HIS A 320 -1.78 -3.81 0.46
CA HIS A 320 -2.75 -4.36 1.39
C HIS A 320 -3.46 -5.50 0.68
N TRP A 321 -3.07 -6.76 0.98
CA TRP A 321 -3.32 -7.95 0.15
C TRP A 321 -3.44 -9.24 0.95
N GLY A 322 -3.73 -10.36 0.25
CA GLY A 322 -3.75 -11.71 0.80
C GLY A 322 -4.97 -11.99 1.67
N ASN A 323 -4.85 -12.93 2.58
CA ASN A 323 -5.95 -13.38 3.44
C ASN A 323 -5.56 -13.29 4.91
N GLU A 324 -6.53 -12.85 5.76
CA GLU A 324 -6.32 -12.78 7.20
C GLU A 324 -5.88 -14.14 7.78
N LYS A 325 -4.86 -14.09 8.65
CA LYS A 325 -4.29 -15.23 9.40
C LYS A 325 -3.57 -16.29 8.56
N GLU A 326 -3.53 -16.12 7.23
CA GLU A 326 -2.72 -16.99 6.38
C GLU A 326 -1.23 -16.65 6.55
N THR A 327 -0.42 -17.67 6.81
CA THR A 327 1.01 -17.53 7.13
C THR A 327 1.92 -17.70 5.92
N VAL A 328 1.37 -18.15 4.81
CA VAL A 328 2.04 -18.33 3.52
C VAL A 328 1.41 -17.37 2.53
N PRO A 329 2.18 -16.59 1.79
CA PRO A 329 1.64 -15.71 0.77
C PRO A 329 0.95 -16.51 -0.34
N ASP A 330 -0.18 -16.00 -0.82
CA ASP A 330 -0.88 -16.61 -1.94
C ASP A 330 -0.28 -16.25 -3.31
N SER A 331 -0.85 -16.82 -4.38
CA SER A 331 -0.34 -16.59 -5.74
C SER A 331 -0.53 -15.17 -6.25
N ASN A 332 -1.53 -14.43 -5.75
CA ASN A 332 -1.74 -13.04 -6.13
C ASN A 332 -0.65 -12.15 -5.49
N GLN A 333 -0.37 -12.39 -4.20
CA GLN A 333 0.70 -11.70 -3.49
C GLN A 333 2.05 -11.90 -4.20
N THR A 334 2.42 -13.16 -4.52
CA THR A 334 3.68 -13.46 -5.20
C THR A 334 3.74 -12.85 -6.61
N THR A 335 2.66 -12.94 -7.39
CA THR A 335 2.59 -12.37 -8.74
C THR A 335 2.73 -10.85 -8.73
N LEU A 336 1.99 -10.15 -7.87
CA LEU A 336 2.03 -8.69 -7.80
C LEU A 336 3.32 -8.17 -7.17
N GLY A 337 3.87 -8.88 -6.17
CA GLY A 337 5.16 -8.57 -5.57
C GLY A 337 6.31 -8.65 -6.58
N HIS A 338 6.37 -9.75 -7.35
CA HIS A 338 7.35 -9.91 -8.43
C HIS A 338 7.16 -8.84 -9.52
N LEU A 339 5.91 -8.57 -9.92
CA LEU A 339 5.61 -7.54 -10.91
C LEU A 339 6.07 -6.15 -10.44
N ALA A 340 5.88 -5.80 -9.17
CA ALA A 340 6.33 -4.52 -8.63
C ALA A 340 7.85 -4.36 -8.77
N ILE A 341 8.61 -5.39 -8.41
CA ILE A 341 10.08 -5.42 -8.59
C ILE A 341 10.46 -5.34 -10.07
N ASP A 342 9.76 -6.08 -10.93
CA ASP A 342 10.01 -6.07 -12.38
C ASP A 342 9.72 -4.71 -13.02
N LEU A 343 8.78 -3.96 -12.46
CA LEU A 343 8.48 -2.59 -12.83
C LEU A 343 9.47 -1.58 -12.23
N GLY A 344 10.39 -2.01 -11.37
CA GLY A 344 11.48 -1.20 -10.82
C GLY A 344 11.23 -0.68 -9.41
N ALA A 345 10.39 -1.34 -8.61
CA ALA A 345 10.37 -1.12 -7.18
C ALA A 345 11.67 -1.64 -6.54
N ASP A 346 12.14 -0.95 -5.51
CA ASP A 346 13.34 -1.29 -4.76
C ASP A 346 13.02 -2.03 -3.46
N LEU A 347 11.80 -1.90 -2.98
CA LEU A 347 11.25 -2.60 -1.81
C LEU A 347 9.75 -2.78 -1.99
N VAL A 348 9.26 -3.96 -1.61
CA VAL A 348 7.83 -4.26 -1.51
C VAL A 348 7.51 -4.69 -0.09
N CYS A 349 6.50 -4.08 0.54
CA CYS A 349 6.01 -4.48 1.86
C CYS A 349 4.49 -4.67 1.85
N GLY A 350 4.03 -5.70 2.56
CA GLY A 350 2.64 -6.13 2.59
C GLY A 350 1.98 -6.04 3.96
N HIS A 351 0.67 -5.86 3.93
CA HIS A 351 -0.25 -5.67 5.04
C HIS A 351 -1.52 -6.49 4.85
N HIS A 352 -2.42 -6.54 5.82
CA HIS A 352 -3.70 -7.23 5.86
C HIS A 352 -3.71 -8.63 6.48
N PRO A 353 -2.76 -9.56 6.26
CA PRO A 353 -2.86 -10.88 6.90
C PRO A 353 -2.93 -10.83 8.42
N HIS A 354 -2.57 -9.70 9.06
CA HIS A 354 -2.54 -9.50 10.52
C HIS A 354 -1.67 -10.51 11.28
N VAL A 355 -0.85 -11.24 10.55
CA VAL A 355 0.20 -12.14 11.03
C VAL A 355 1.45 -11.93 10.19
N LEU A 356 2.62 -12.18 10.75
CA LEU A 356 3.84 -12.15 9.97
C LEU A 356 3.77 -13.19 8.84
N GLN A 357 4.20 -12.83 7.63
CA GLN A 357 4.53 -13.77 6.56
C GLN A 357 6.04 -13.74 6.29
N GLY A 358 6.51 -14.55 5.36
CA GLY A 358 7.92 -14.63 5.02
C GLY A 358 8.42 -13.42 4.24
N ILE A 359 9.74 -13.35 4.10
CA ILE A 359 10.46 -12.37 3.30
C ILE A 359 11.14 -13.11 2.16
N GLU A 360 10.94 -12.64 0.95
CA GLU A 360 11.59 -13.16 -0.27
C GLU A 360 12.62 -12.15 -0.79
N GLU A 361 13.77 -12.67 -1.22
CA GLU A 361 14.68 -11.89 -2.06
C GLU A 361 14.45 -12.25 -3.53
N TYR A 362 13.80 -11.36 -4.27
CA TYR A 362 13.55 -11.52 -5.70
C TYR A 362 14.38 -10.52 -6.50
N LYS A 363 15.23 -11.02 -7.40
CA LYS A 363 16.16 -10.21 -8.22
C LYS A 363 17.01 -9.22 -7.41
N GLY A 364 17.43 -9.64 -6.20
CA GLY A 364 18.25 -8.82 -5.30
C GLY A 364 17.48 -7.70 -4.57
N LYS A 365 16.15 -7.79 -4.53
CA LYS A 365 15.25 -6.85 -3.83
C LYS A 365 14.35 -7.63 -2.86
N ASN A 366 13.97 -6.99 -1.75
CA ASN A 366 13.11 -7.63 -0.75
C ASN A 366 11.63 -7.46 -1.07
N ILE A 367 10.89 -8.55 -0.87
CA ILE A 367 9.43 -8.58 -0.78
C ILE A 367 9.09 -9.10 0.62
N VAL A 368 8.58 -8.24 1.47
CA VAL A 368 8.11 -8.55 2.82
C VAL A 368 6.60 -8.78 2.73
N TYR A 369 6.14 -10.02 2.71
CA TYR A 369 4.75 -10.33 2.36
C TYR A 369 3.73 -9.88 3.40
N SER A 370 4.07 -9.90 4.70
CA SER A 370 3.25 -9.28 5.75
C SER A 370 4.08 -8.96 6.98
N LEU A 371 3.94 -7.72 7.47
CA LEU A 371 4.58 -7.25 8.70
C LEU A 371 3.73 -7.54 9.95
N GLY A 372 2.53 -8.14 9.81
CA GLY A 372 1.59 -8.35 10.89
C GLY A 372 0.95 -7.04 11.38
N ASN A 373 0.33 -7.09 12.55
CA ASN A 373 -0.15 -5.90 13.24
C ASN A 373 1.01 -5.08 13.82
N PHE A 374 0.79 -3.79 14.08
CA PHE A 374 1.76 -2.96 14.81
C PHE A 374 1.09 -2.18 15.94
N CYS A 375 0.56 -0.98 15.69
CA CYS A 375 -0.27 -0.27 16.67
C CYS A 375 -1.73 -0.59 16.39
N PHE A 376 -2.22 -1.72 16.93
CA PHE A 376 -3.43 -2.37 16.47
C PHE A 376 -4.61 -2.17 17.44
N GLY A 377 -5.52 -1.25 17.11
CA GLY A 377 -6.75 -0.96 17.88
C GLY A 377 -7.91 -1.92 17.63
N GLY A 378 -7.77 -2.87 16.72
CA GLY A 378 -8.86 -3.76 16.30
C GLY A 378 -9.25 -4.83 17.32
N ASN A 379 -8.41 -5.13 18.32
CA ASN A 379 -8.70 -6.13 19.35
C ASN A 379 -7.78 -5.96 20.57
N SER A 380 -8.34 -6.06 21.78
CA SER A 380 -7.57 -6.04 23.04
C SER A 380 -6.90 -7.38 23.36
N THR A 381 -7.28 -8.47 22.71
CA THR A 381 -6.71 -9.82 22.92
C THR A 381 -6.54 -10.56 21.58
N PRO A 382 -5.73 -10.06 20.65
CA PRO A 382 -5.51 -10.73 19.36
C PRO A 382 -4.78 -12.06 19.56
N SER A 383 -5.04 -13.02 18.68
CA SER A 383 -4.45 -14.36 18.74
C SER A 383 -2.97 -14.42 18.37
N ASP A 384 -2.47 -13.47 17.59
CA ASP A 384 -1.06 -13.27 17.27
C ASP A 384 -0.66 -11.84 17.61
N MET A 385 0.36 -11.68 18.43
CA MET A 385 0.88 -10.40 18.88
C MET A 385 2.27 -10.11 18.30
N ASP A 386 2.78 -10.99 17.45
CA ASP A 386 4.08 -10.83 16.82
C ASP A 386 4.03 -9.86 15.67
N SER A 387 5.02 -9.01 15.63
CA SER A 387 5.21 -7.97 14.62
C SER A 387 6.68 -7.77 14.31
N MET A 388 6.99 -6.89 13.39
CA MET A 388 8.36 -6.45 13.13
C MET A 388 8.39 -5.01 12.61
N ILE A 389 9.53 -4.34 12.85
CA ILE A 389 9.98 -3.22 12.05
C ILE A 389 10.94 -3.80 11.02
N PHE A 390 10.60 -3.66 9.75
CA PHE A 390 11.52 -4.01 8.66
C PHE A 390 12.31 -2.77 8.30
N GLN A 391 13.60 -2.79 8.60
CA GLN A 391 14.52 -1.69 8.31
C GLN A 391 15.44 -2.08 7.17
N GLN A 392 15.52 -1.23 6.14
CA GLN A 392 16.45 -1.39 5.03
C GLN A 392 17.25 -0.11 4.80
N THR A 393 18.55 -0.29 4.62
CA THR A 393 19.47 0.78 4.27
C THR A 393 19.76 0.73 2.77
N PHE A 394 19.50 1.82 2.07
CA PHE A 394 19.76 1.98 0.65
C PHE A 394 20.96 2.91 0.45
N THR A 395 21.82 2.54 -0.47
CA THR A 395 22.92 3.40 -0.96
C THR A 395 22.61 3.85 -2.38
N ILE A 396 22.42 5.14 -2.58
CA ILE A 396 22.04 5.75 -3.86
C ILE A 396 23.22 6.53 -4.41
N SER A 397 23.57 6.27 -5.67
CA SER A 397 24.62 6.97 -6.40
C SER A 397 24.13 7.38 -7.79
N ASN A 398 25.02 7.97 -8.60
CA ASN A 398 24.71 8.26 -10.00
C ASN A 398 24.41 7.01 -10.84
N ASP A 399 24.87 5.85 -10.40
CA ASP A 399 24.61 4.55 -11.04
C ASP A 399 23.28 3.93 -10.58
N GLY A 400 22.51 4.63 -9.74
CA GLY A 400 21.24 4.19 -9.16
C GLY A 400 21.39 3.62 -7.77
N VAL A 401 20.37 2.83 -7.36
CA VAL A 401 20.32 2.15 -6.07
C VAL A 401 21.25 0.94 -6.09
N LYS A 402 22.15 0.86 -5.11
CA LYS A 402 23.09 -0.26 -4.99
C LYS A 402 22.34 -1.52 -4.55
N ALA A 403 22.62 -2.64 -5.21
CA ALA A 403 22.04 -3.94 -4.90
C ALA A 403 22.84 -4.65 -3.78
N ASP A 404 22.93 -4.03 -2.59
CA ASP A 404 23.61 -4.61 -1.42
C ASP A 404 22.65 -5.16 -0.37
N ASN A 405 21.35 -4.86 -0.51
CA ASN A 405 20.24 -5.41 0.26
C ASN A 405 20.47 -5.43 1.79
N VAL A 406 21.03 -4.33 2.32
CA VAL A 406 21.36 -4.21 3.76
C VAL A 406 20.08 -4.06 4.57
N THR A 407 19.71 -5.12 5.30
CA THR A 407 18.49 -5.18 6.09
C THR A 407 18.77 -5.39 7.58
N ASN A 408 17.86 -4.91 8.41
CA ASN A 408 17.82 -5.16 9.84
C ASN A 408 16.36 -5.44 10.24
N ILE A 409 16.07 -6.67 10.64
CA ILE A 409 14.74 -7.04 11.12
C ILE A 409 14.73 -6.83 12.63
N ILE A 410 13.83 -5.98 13.12
CA ILE A 410 13.61 -5.73 14.54
C ILE A 410 12.30 -6.40 14.93
N PRO A 411 12.32 -7.61 15.51
CA PRO A 411 11.12 -8.28 15.99
C PRO A 411 10.45 -7.45 17.10
N CYS A 412 9.14 -7.37 17.05
CA CYS A 412 8.33 -6.61 18.00
C CYS A 412 7.15 -7.45 18.50
N SER A 413 6.68 -7.13 19.70
CA SER A 413 5.30 -7.41 20.12
C SER A 413 4.45 -6.16 19.88
N ILE A 414 3.18 -6.33 19.52
CA ILE A 414 2.22 -5.19 19.41
C ILE A 414 1.88 -4.57 20.77
N SER A 415 2.38 -5.14 21.84
CA SER A 415 2.09 -4.74 23.23
C SER A 415 3.34 -4.76 24.08
N SER A 416 3.43 -3.83 25.02
CA SER A 416 4.41 -3.86 26.13
C SER A 416 3.92 -4.67 27.34
N ALA A 417 2.65 -5.11 27.33
CA ALA A 417 2.03 -5.86 28.41
C ALA A 417 1.94 -7.35 28.06
N TYR A 418 2.00 -8.20 29.10
CA TYR A 418 1.86 -9.63 28.92
C TYR A 418 0.38 -10.05 28.88
N GLY A 419 0.01 -10.81 27.84
CA GLY A 419 -1.30 -11.50 27.76
C GLY A 419 -2.48 -10.64 27.27
N TYR A 420 -2.27 -9.37 26.97
CA TYR A 420 -3.26 -8.51 26.34
C TYR A 420 -2.57 -7.39 25.53
N ASN A 421 -3.32 -6.81 24.60
CA ASN A 421 -2.83 -5.71 23.78
C ASN A 421 -3.10 -4.37 24.50
N ASN A 422 -2.04 -3.66 24.86
CA ASN A 422 -2.10 -2.31 25.40
C ASN A 422 -1.77 -1.24 24.34
N TYR A 423 -1.77 -1.61 23.05
CA TYR A 423 -1.58 -0.71 21.92
C TYR A 423 -0.21 -0.02 21.86
N GLN A 424 0.80 -0.66 22.44
CA GLN A 424 2.13 -0.10 22.59
C GLN A 424 3.18 -1.04 22.00
N PRO A 425 3.40 -1.01 20.67
CA PRO A 425 4.41 -1.82 20.01
C PRO A 425 5.77 -1.66 20.70
N THR A 426 6.42 -2.79 20.96
CA THR A 426 7.66 -2.84 21.73
C THR A 426 8.62 -3.83 21.09
N PRO A 427 9.90 -3.45 20.88
CA PRO A 427 10.92 -4.39 20.42
C PRO A 427 11.04 -5.58 21.36
N ALA A 428 10.99 -6.78 20.78
CA ALA A 428 11.12 -8.02 21.53
C ALA A 428 12.58 -8.26 21.95
N GLU A 429 12.76 -8.82 23.14
CA GLU A 429 14.07 -9.14 23.71
C GLU A 429 14.16 -10.62 24.11
N GLY A 430 15.38 -11.13 24.32
CA GLY A 430 15.64 -12.47 24.83
C GLY A 430 14.98 -13.58 24.01
N ASP A 431 14.26 -14.48 24.68
CA ASP A 431 13.61 -15.64 24.07
C ASP A 431 12.49 -15.25 23.12
N GLU A 432 11.76 -14.16 23.40
CA GLU A 432 10.71 -13.66 22.53
C GLU A 432 11.28 -13.18 21.19
N LYS A 433 12.36 -12.41 21.23
CA LYS A 433 13.08 -12.00 20.02
C LYS A 433 13.50 -13.21 19.19
N THR A 434 14.09 -14.20 19.83
CA THR A 434 14.56 -15.43 19.16
C THR A 434 13.39 -16.16 18.50
N ARG A 435 12.29 -16.35 19.24
CA ARG A 435 11.08 -17.02 18.73
C ARG A 435 10.47 -16.31 17.52
N ILE A 436 10.37 -14.97 17.56
CA ILE A 436 9.80 -14.21 16.44
C ILE A 436 10.73 -14.27 15.22
N MET A 437 12.05 -14.16 15.42
CA MET A 437 13.03 -14.31 14.34
C MET A 437 12.96 -15.70 13.68
N GLU A 438 12.87 -16.76 14.49
CA GLU A 438 12.71 -18.14 13.98
C GLU A 438 11.40 -18.28 13.18
N LYS A 439 10.29 -17.69 13.66
CA LYS A 439 9.01 -17.63 12.93
C LYS A 439 9.17 -16.97 11.56
N ILE A 440 9.85 -15.81 11.49
CA ILE A 440 10.09 -15.11 10.22
C ILE A 440 10.96 -15.97 9.29
N GLN A 441 12.03 -16.55 9.78
CA GLN A 441 12.94 -17.41 9.00
C GLN A 441 12.23 -18.67 8.47
N GLU A 442 11.45 -19.32 9.33
CA GLU A 442 10.65 -20.49 8.93
C GLU A 442 9.68 -20.14 7.80
N ARG A 443 8.89 -19.04 7.97
CA ARG A 443 7.92 -18.59 6.97
C ARG A 443 8.58 -18.14 5.66
N SER A 444 9.76 -17.54 5.75
CA SER A 444 10.56 -17.19 4.56
C SER A 444 11.06 -18.44 3.81
N SER A 445 11.35 -19.54 4.51
CA SER A 445 11.78 -20.80 3.88
C SER A 445 10.68 -21.52 3.11
N TRP A 446 9.42 -21.11 3.27
CA TRP A 446 8.27 -21.67 2.54
C TRP A 446 8.01 -20.97 1.21
N ILE A 447 8.71 -19.87 0.94
CA ILE A 447 8.57 -19.07 -0.27
C ILE A 447 9.68 -19.49 -1.23
N GLY A 448 9.32 -19.99 -2.43
CA GLY A 448 10.34 -20.41 -3.41
C GLY A 448 9.81 -21.37 -4.43
#